data_6158f50bb22e14cedae83db6f87ff30f
#
_entry.id   6158f50bb22e14cedae83db6f87ff30f
#
_cell.length_a   1.000
_cell.length_b   1.000
_cell.length_c   1.000
_cell.angle_alpha   90.00
_cell.angle_beta   90.00
_cell.angle_gamma   90.00
#
_symmetry.space_group_name_H-M   'P 1'
#
loop_
_entity.id
_entity.type
_entity.pdbx_description
1 polymer ?
#
loop_
_entity_poly.entity_id
_entity_poly.type
_entity_poly.pdbx_seq_one_letter_code
_entity_poly.pdbx_strand_id
1 'polypeptide(L)'
;MATAWGVVSTRFATSRLWEDHSASFRQNNFPASHFTSPLKMTTPQYDLSHTLPPHTLTRLAREWLAEDTPNFDPAGLCVGSHEVEAKLLCKTPCSVLAGRPFFTAVFTELSCTVEWAHIEGAQLGPDAVAQTAVVRGPARCVLLGERPALNCLARASGIATRCSQLQSIAREAGWHGHVAGTRKTTPGFRLVEKYAMLVGGVSMHRQDLSGMVMLKDNHIWASGSITQAVRNARSVCGFSSKIEVECGSREEGSEAATAGADIVMLDNFKPQELHAAAQLLKEEFPSVLIEASGGVTPDSLPQYLSPHVDIISLGCITQGCPVVDFSLKVQKPVAFPIIFQSQ
;
A
#
# COMPACT_ATOMS: atom_id res chain seq x y z
N MET A 1 -3.75 -20.25 61.80
CA MET A 1 -2.27 -20.18 61.75
C MET A 1 -1.91 -19.09 60.75
N ALA A 2 -1.47 -17.96 61.31
CA ALA A 2 -1.08 -16.76 60.52
C ALA A 2 0.44 -16.77 60.34
N THR A 3 0.91 -16.49 59.15
CA THR A 3 2.34 -16.12 58.93
C THR A 3 2.38 -14.81 58.17
N ALA A 4 2.87 -13.80 58.85
CA ALA A 4 3.14 -12.46 58.38
C ALA A 4 4.39 -12.46 57.51
N TRP A 5 4.38 -11.64 56.44
CA TRP A 5 5.58 -11.23 55.71
C TRP A 5 5.86 -9.75 55.93
N GLY A 6 7.05 -9.50 56.46
CA GLY A 6 7.53 -8.19 56.89
C GLY A 6 7.90 -7.29 55.68
N VAL A 7 7.57 -6.02 55.86
CA VAL A 7 7.97 -4.90 54.99
C VAL A 7 9.39 -4.47 55.43
N VAL A 8 10.37 -4.53 54.51
CA VAL A 8 11.67 -3.90 54.69
C VAL A 8 11.66 -2.55 53.97
N SER A 9 11.64 -1.49 54.79
CA SER A 9 11.82 -0.11 54.37
C SER A 9 13.30 0.24 54.32
N THR A 10 13.86 0.50 53.19
CA THR A 10 15.18 1.15 53.05
C THR A 10 15.01 2.60 52.61
N ARG A 11 15.23 3.50 53.56
CA ARG A 11 15.37 4.94 53.32
C ARG A 11 16.77 5.17 52.70
N PHE A 12 16.81 5.83 51.50
CA PHE A 12 18.01 6.45 51.00
C PHE A 12 17.97 7.96 51.23
N ALA A 13 19.09 8.42 51.76
CA ALA A 13 19.32 9.80 52.19
C ALA A 13 19.50 10.73 50.96
N THR A 14 18.94 11.90 51.09
CA THR A 14 19.17 13.07 50.24
C THR A 14 20.55 13.65 50.46
N SER A 15 21.35 13.83 49.40
CA SER A 15 22.43 14.83 49.40
C SER A 15 22.21 15.80 48.23
N ARG A 16 22.15 17.07 48.63
CA ARG A 16 22.12 18.26 47.77
C ARG A 16 23.46 18.36 47.01
N LEU A 17 23.38 18.82 45.77
CA LEU A 17 24.31 19.76 45.14
C LEU A 17 23.93 19.90 43.65
N TRP A 18 23.18 20.94 43.33
CA TRP A 18 23.18 21.52 42.00
C TRP A 18 23.39 23.02 42.17
N GLU A 19 24.63 23.44 41.93
CA GLU A 19 24.97 24.85 41.81
C GLU A 19 24.53 25.42 40.48
N ASP A 20 24.02 26.65 40.55
CA ASP A 20 23.68 27.52 39.44
C ASP A 20 24.82 27.68 38.42
N HIS A 21 24.54 27.33 37.19
CA HIS A 21 25.21 27.90 36.03
C HIS A 21 24.19 28.44 35.05
N SER A 22 23.83 29.70 35.25
CA SER A 22 23.21 30.54 34.24
C SER A 22 24.21 30.85 33.12
N ALA A 23 24.29 29.97 32.11
CA ALA A 23 24.99 30.25 30.87
C ALA A 23 23.97 30.72 29.81
N SER A 24 24.16 31.96 29.39
CA SER A 24 23.42 32.63 28.32
C SER A 24 23.38 31.78 27.05
N PHE A 25 22.23 31.19 26.75
CA PHE A 25 21.95 30.66 25.42
C PHE A 25 21.73 31.81 24.45
N ARG A 26 22.72 32.08 23.62
CA ARG A 26 22.56 32.93 22.43
C ARG A 26 21.52 32.28 21.52
N GLN A 27 20.50 33.04 21.19
CA GLN A 27 19.57 32.71 20.12
C GLN A 27 20.36 32.60 18.81
N ASN A 28 20.61 31.34 18.39
CA ASN A 28 21.03 31.06 17.03
C ASN A 28 19.76 31.13 16.15
N ASN A 29 19.64 32.25 15.42
CA ASN A 29 18.72 32.39 14.31
C ASN A 29 19.08 31.31 13.24
N PHE A 30 18.35 30.22 13.22
CA PHE A 30 18.32 29.35 12.05
C PHE A 30 17.39 30.01 11.03
N PRO A 31 17.84 30.25 9.78
CA PRO A 31 16.96 30.77 8.74
C PRO A 31 15.89 29.73 8.41
N ALA A 32 14.63 30.13 8.60
CA ALA A 32 13.47 29.40 8.10
C ALA A 32 13.40 29.53 6.57
N SER A 33 14.20 28.77 5.86
CA SER A 33 14.07 28.62 4.41
C SER A 33 14.95 27.46 3.95
N HIS A 34 14.35 26.26 3.81
CA HIS A 34 14.76 25.20 2.86
C HIS A 34 13.89 23.95 3.05
N PHE A 35 12.55 24.11 2.99
CA PHE A 35 11.66 23.02 2.68
C PHE A 35 10.76 23.43 1.51
N THR A 36 11.36 23.77 0.39
CA THR A 36 10.64 23.96 -0.87
C THR A 36 11.45 23.31 -1.99
N SER A 37 11.45 22.00 -2.02
CA SER A 37 11.62 21.26 -3.26
C SER A 37 10.54 20.20 -3.28
N PRO A 38 9.57 20.24 -4.21
CA PRO A 38 8.70 19.10 -4.41
C PRO A 38 9.62 17.92 -4.70
N LEU A 39 9.55 16.89 -3.85
CA LEU A 39 10.18 15.60 -4.11
C LEU A 39 9.69 15.17 -5.49
N LYS A 40 10.54 15.35 -6.52
CA LYS A 40 10.37 14.69 -7.79
C LYS A 40 10.37 13.19 -7.47
N MET A 41 9.19 12.61 -7.36
CA MET A 41 9.05 11.16 -7.37
C MET A 41 9.45 10.70 -8.78
N THR A 42 10.75 10.65 -9.00
CA THR A 42 11.35 9.84 -10.05
C THR A 42 10.93 8.40 -9.80
N THR A 43 10.67 7.64 -10.84
CA THR A 43 10.52 6.17 -10.81
C THR A 43 11.44 5.61 -9.71
N PRO A 44 10.94 4.78 -8.76
CA PRO A 44 11.73 4.38 -7.61
C PRO A 44 13.10 3.89 -8.07
N GLN A 45 14.16 4.49 -7.53
CA GLN A 45 15.54 4.10 -7.82
C GLN A 45 15.84 2.71 -7.23
N TYR A 46 14.87 2.14 -6.49
CA TYR A 46 14.98 0.89 -5.76
C TYR A 46 13.99 -0.15 -6.30
N ASP A 47 14.41 -1.41 -6.28
CA ASP A 47 13.52 -2.54 -6.58
C ASP A 47 12.54 -2.72 -5.41
N LEU A 48 11.28 -2.34 -5.63
CA LEU A 48 10.22 -2.44 -4.63
C LEU A 48 9.96 -3.88 -4.18
N SER A 49 10.36 -4.89 -4.95
CA SER A 49 10.21 -6.29 -4.57
C SER A 49 11.00 -6.63 -3.29
N HIS A 50 12.05 -5.88 -2.99
CA HIS A 50 12.84 -6.04 -1.75
C HIS A 50 12.05 -5.66 -0.49
N THR A 51 10.89 -5.01 -0.60
CA THR A 51 9.99 -4.77 0.54
C THR A 51 9.18 -6.01 0.91
N LEU A 52 9.15 -7.03 0.05
CA LEU A 52 8.39 -8.26 0.25
C LEU A 52 9.28 -9.36 0.84
N PRO A 53 8.98 -9.86 2.07
CA PRO A 53 9.76 -10.95 2.65
C PRO A 53 9.65 -12.23 1.82
N PRO A 54 10.75 -12.90 1.43
CA PRO A 54 10.72 -14.08 0.57
C PRO A 54 9.84 -15.23 1.10
N HIS A 55 9.87 -15.49 2.41
CA HIS A 55 9.03 -16.52 3.03
C HIS A 55 7.53 -16.22 2.92
N THR A 56 7.15 -14.95 2.89
CA THR A 56 5.75 -14.53 2.69
C THR A 56 5.31 -14.80 1.26
N LEU A 57 6.15 -14.52 0.27
CA LEU A 57 5.88 -14.85 -1.14
C LEU A 57 5.69 -16.35 -1.34
N THR A 58 6.60 -17.17 -0.79
CA THR A 58 6.52 -18.64 -0.82
C THR A 58 5.21 -19.14 -0.21
N ARG A 59 4.85 -18.66 0.99
CA ARG A 59 3.60 -19.07 1.66
C ARG A 59 2.37 -18.73 0.82
N LEU A 60 2.27 -17.49 0.33
CA LEU A 60 1.14 -17.07 -0.50
C LEU A 60 1.02 -17.87 -1.80
N ALA A 61 2.14 -18.13 -2.48
CA ALA A 61 2.14 -18.92 -3.70
C ALA A 61 1.59 -20.34 -3.45
N ARG A 62 2.00 -20.98 -2.35
CA ARG A 62 1.49 -22.30 -1.95
C ARG A 62 0.00 -22.28 -1.61
N GLU A 63 -0.46 -21.25 -0.90
CA GLU A 63 -1.87 -21.08 -0.55
C GLU A 63 -2.74 -20.93 -1.81
N TRP A 64 -2.34 -20.11 -2.78
CA TRP A 64 -3.07 -19.94 -4.04
C TRP A 64 -3.07 -21.17 -4.92
N LEU A 65 -1.95 -21.89 -4.99
CA LEU A 65 -1.89 -23.18 -5.69
C LEU A 65 -2.77 -24.23 -5.03
N ALA A 66 -2.81 -24.28 -3.70
CA ALA A 66 -3.68 -25.20 -2.97
C ALA A 66 -5.18 -24.85 -3.09
N GLU A 67 -5.52 -23.56 -3.22
CA GLU A 67 -6.90 -23.10 -3.48
C GLU A 67 -7.39 -23.60 -4.86
N ASP A 68 -6.55 -23.47 -5.90
CA ASP A 68 -6.91 -23.82 -7.28
C ASP A 68 -6.81 -25.32 -7.56
N THR A 69 -5.91 -26.03 -6.88
CA THR A 69 -5.68 -27.46 -7.08
C THR A 69 -5.57 -28.18 -5.71
N PRO A 70 -6.69 -28.33 -4.98
CA PRO A 70 -6.66 -28.94 -3.66
C PRO A 70 -6.49 -30.47 -3.69
N ASN A 71 -6.76 -31.14 -4.83
CA ASN A 71 -6.75 -32.61 -4.96
C ASN A 71 -6.07 -33.07 -6.24
N PHE A 72 -6.80 -33.16 -7.35
CA PHE A 72 -6.34 -33.74 -8.62
C PHE A 72 -6.34 -32.70 -9.74
N ASP A 73 -5.35 -32.83 -10.63
CA ASP A 73 -5.31 -32.15 -11.92
C ASP A 73 -5.37 -33.19 -13.07
N PRO A 74 -6.57 -33.61 -13.52
CA PRO A 74 -6.70 -34.57 -14.61
C PRO A 74 -6.14 -34.06 -15.94
N ALA A 75 -6.14 -32.75 -16.18
CA ALA A 75 -5.60 -32.17 -17.40
C ALA A 75 -4.06 -32.26 -17.45
N GLY A 76 -3.41 -32.24 -16.31
CA GLY A 76 -1.96 -32.41 -16.19
C GLY A 76 -1.48 -33.79 -16.71
N LEU A 77 -2.33 -34.83 -16.58
CA LEU A 77 -2.05 -36.15 -17.16
C LEU A 77 -1.99 -36.09 -18.70
N CYS A 78 -2.85 -35.30 -19.33
CA CYS A 78 -2.94 -35.20 -20.78
C CYS A 78 -1.73 -34.54 -21.42
N VAL A 79 -1.15 -33.52 -20.73
CA VAL A 79 -0.03 -32.74 -21.27
C VAL A 79 1.34 -33.24 -20.85
N GLY A 80 1.43 -33.94 -19.72
CA GLY A 80 2.68 -34.52 -19.22
C GLY A 80 3.71 -33.50 -18.75
N SER A 81 4.99 -33.90 -18.72
CA SER A 81 6.08 -33.15 -18.11
C SER A 81 7.18 -32.74 -19.09
N HIS A 82 6.91 -32.73 -20.39
CA HIS A 82 7.89 -32.21 -21.36
C HIS A 82 8.07 -30.70 -21.16
N GLU A 83 9.28 -30.20 -21.43
CA GLU A 83 9.58 -28.77 -21.32
C GLU A 83 8.83 -27.95 -22.37
N VAL A 84 8.23 -26.86 -21.92
CA VAL A 84 7.55 -25.89 -22.79
C VAL A 84 8.00 -24.47 -22.47
N GLU A 85 7.82 -23.61 -23.47
CA GLU A 85 7.92 -22.16 -23.33
C GLU A 85 6.52 -21.53 -23.49
N ALA A 86 6.15 -20.64 -22.58
CA ALA A 86 4.91 -19.89 -22.67
C ALA A 86 5.17 -18.39 -22.61
N LYS A 87 4.55 -17.62 -23.52
CA LYS A 87 4.62 -16.17 -23.57
C LYS A 87 3.51 -15.56 -22.73
N LEU A 88 3.89 -14.66 -21.82
CA LEU A 88 2.95 -13.80 -21.08
C LEU A 88 2.67 -12.55 -21.92
N LEU A 89 1.40 -12.35 -22.23
CA LEU A 89 0.92 -11.26 -23.08
C LEU A 89 0.00 -10.35 -22.27
N CYS A 90 0.27 -9.04 -22.26
CA CYS A 90 -0.67 -8.01 -21.79
C CYS A 90 -1.50 -7.53 -22.96
N LYS A 91 -2.84 -7.46 -22.79
CA LYS A 91 -3.80 -7.03 -23.80
C LYS A 91 -4.51 -5.72 -23.45
N THR A 92 -4.13 -5.10 -22.35
CA THR A 92 -4.64 -3.78 -21.94
C THR A 92 -3.55 -2.74 -22.22
N PRO A 93 -3.74 -1.87 -23.21
CA PRO A 93 -2.75 -0.85 -23.55
C PRO A 93 -2.57 0.18 -22.43
N CYS A 94 -1.43 0.82 -22.39
CA CYS A 94 -1.09 1.90 -21.45
C CYS A 94 -1.25 1.54 -19.96
N SER A 95 -1.18 0.25 -19.61
CA SER A 95 -1.28 -0.20 -18.23
C SER A 95 0.08 -0.21 -17.52
N VAL A 96 0.06 -0.14 -16.19
CA VAL A 96 1.26 -0.29 -15.35
C VAL A 96 1.42 -1.74 -14.96
N LEU A 97 2.58 -2.34 -15.26
CA LEU A 97 2.92 -3.70 -14.87
C LEU A 97 3.23 -3.75 -13.37
N ALA A 98 2.45 -4.50 -12.62
CA ALA A 98 2.68 -4.69 -11.17
C ALA A 98 2.34 -6.10 -10.72
N GLY A 99 3.08 -6.61 -9.72
CA GLY A 99 2.85 -7.94 -9.16
C GLY A 99 3.78 -9.02 -9.68
N ARG A 100 4.88 -8.65 -10.38
CA ARG A 100 5.91 -9.59 -10.85
C ARG A 100 6.43 -10.52 -9.73
N PRO A 101 6.71 -10.06 -8.51
CA PRO A 101 7.19 -10.93 -7.44
C PRO A 101 6.20 -12.06 -7.09
N PHE A 102 4.91 -11.78 -7.09
CA PHE A 102 3.86 -12.77 -6.79
C PHE A 102 3.71 -13.78 -7.93
N PHE A 103 3.68 -13.29 -9.17
CA PHE A 103 3.66 -14.14 -10.37
C PHE A 103 4.86 -15.08 -10.40
N THR A 104 6.06 -14.53 -10.19
CA THR A 104 7.31 -15.30 -10.15
C THR A 104 7.29 -16.34 -9.03
N ALA A 105 6.80 -15.99 -7.84
CA ALA A 105 6.73 -16.91 -6.71
C ALA A 105 5.87 -18.14 -7.00
N VAL A 106 4.72 -17.98 -7.69
CA VAL A 106 3.87 -19.10 -8.11
C VAL A 106 4.64 -20.08 -9.02
N PHE A 107 5.34 -19.55 -10.02
CA PHE A 107 6.10 -20.40 -10.95
C PHE A 107 7.36 -21.00 -10.33
N THR A 108 8.00 -20.30 -9.40
CA THR A 108 9.14 -20.84 -8.64
C THR A 108 8.74 -22.07 -7.80
N GLU A 109 7.59 -22.03 -7.14
CA GLU A 109 7.05 -23.19 -6.39
C GLU A 109 6.77 -24.41 -7.28
N LEU A 110 6.54 -24.20 -8.57
CA LEU A 110 6.31 -25.23 -9.58
C LEU A 110 7.59 -25.61 -10.36
N SER A 111 8.77 -25.18 -9.89
CA SER A 111 10.06 -25.42 -10.56
C SER A 111 10.13 -24.88 -12.00
N CYS A 112 9.37 -23.83 -12.29
CA CYS A 112 9.42 -23.11 -13.55
C CYS A 112 10.25 -21.83 -13.40
N THR A 113 10.79 -21.32 -14.51
CA THR A 113 11.52 -20.05 -14.58
C THR A 113 10.70 -18.98 -15.28
N VAL A 114 10.87 -17.71 -14.85
CA VAL A 114 10.20 -16.55 -15.45
C VAL A 114 11.24 -15.54 -15.86
N GLU A 115 11.27 -15.21 -17.14
CA GLU A 115 12.14 -14.19 -17.72
C GLU A 115 11.30 -12.97 -18.10
N TRP A 116 11.50 -11.85 -17.42
CA TRP A 116 10.72 -10.63 -17.61
C TRP A 116 11.34 -9.72 -18.66
N ALA A 117 10.52 -9.23 -19.61
CA ALA A 117 10.92 -8.23 -20.59
C ALA A 117 10.86 -6.79 -20.05
N HIS A 118 10.10 -6.55 -18.98
CA HIS A 118 9.90 -5.24 -18.37
C HIS A 118 10.15 -5.28 -16.86
N ILE A 119 10.59 -4.16 -16.29
CA ILE A 119 10.76 -4.00 -14.84
C ILE A 119 9.41 -3.81 -14.15
N GLU A 120 9.36 -4.02 -12.82
CA GLU A 120 8.20 -3.66 -11.99
C GLU A 120 7.90 -2.17 -12.10
N GLY A 121 6.62 -1.80 -12.25
CA GLY A 121 6.20 -0.42 -12.42
C GLY A 121 6.35 0.14 -13.86
N ALA A 122 6.83 -0.66 -14.80
CA ALA A 122 6.92 -0.22 -16.18
C ALA A 122 5.54 0.10 -16.76
N GLN A 123 5.41 1.25 -17.41
CA GLN A 123 4.23 1.55 -18.21
C GLN A 123 4.34 0.82 -19.54
N LEU A 124 3.37 -0.03 -19.81
CA LEU A 124 3.28 -0.77 -21.06
C LEU A 124 2.79 0.17 -22.17
N GLY A 125 3.31 -0.05 -23.39
CA GLY A 125 3.01 0.83 -24.52
C GLY A 125 1.55 0.82 -24.99
N PRO A 126 1.23 1.64 -25.98
CA PRO A 126 -0.13 1.75 -26.54
C PRO A 126 -0.52 0.57 -27.42
N ASP A 127 0.39 -0.38 -27.67
CA ASP A 127 0.11 -1.54 -28.52
C ASP A 127 -0.98 -2.40 -27.90
N ALA A 128 -1.84 -2.95 -28.74
CA ALA A 128 -2.96 -3.79 -28.32
C ALA A 128 -2.52 -5.08 -27.61
N VAL A 129 -1.29 -5.58 -27.88
CA VAL A 129 -0.72 -6.76 -27.24
C VAL A 129 0.77 -6.54 -27.02
N ALA A 130 1.22 -6.62 -25.77
CA ALA A 130 2.64 -6.53 -25.39
C ALA A 130 3.11 -7.84 -24.76
N GLN A 131 4.22 -8.40 -25.22
CA GLN A 131 4.87 -9.52 -24.54
C GLN A 131 5.61 -8.99 -23.30
N THR A 132 5.23 -9.48 -22.11
CA THR A 132 5.76 -8.99 -20.84
C THR A 132 6.76 -9.94 -20.19
N ALA A 133 6.60 -11.24 -20.40
CA ALA A 133 7.54 -12.25 -19.89
C ALA A 133 7.48 -13.55 -20.72
N VAL A 134 8.45 -14.43 -20.43
CA VAL A 134 8.49 -15.81 -20.90
C VAL A 134 8.59 -16.71 -19.67
N VAL A 135 7.74 -17.75 -19.62
CA VAL A 135 7.74 -18.81 -18.60
C VAL A 135 8.25 -20.10 -19.23
N ARG A 136 9.19 -20.79 -18.58
CA ARG A 136 9.72 -22.08 -19.05
C ARG A 136 9.64 -23.11 -17.92
N GLY A 137 9.28 -24.34 -18.27
CA GLY A 137 9.23 -25.46 -17.34
C GLY A 137 8.38 -26.61 -17.86
N PRO A 138 8.13 -27.65 -17.04
CA PRO A 138 7.29 -28.77 -17.40
C PRO A 138 5.87 -28.34 -17.76
N ALA A 139 5.32 -28.83 -18.87
CA ALA A 139 4.04 -28.39 -19.42
C ALA A 139 2.91 -28.36 -18.37
N ARG A 140 2.75 -29.46 -17.60
CA ARG A 140 1.75 -29.52 -16.54
C ARG A 140 1.94 -28.44 -15.47
N CYS A 141 3.19 -28.12 -15.11
CA CYS A 141 3.51 -27.13 -14.10
C CYS A 141 3.23 -25.70 -14.59
N VAL A 142 3.55 -25.40 -15.87
CA VAL A 142 3.22 -24.11 -16.49
C VAL A 142 1.70 -23.88 -16.50
N LEU A 143 0.91 -24.90 -16.85
CA LEU A 143 -0.55 -24.80 -16.90
C LEU A 143 -1.16 -24.73 -15.49
N LEU A 144 -0.60 -25.44 -14.50
CA LEU A 144 -1.04 -25.40 -13.11
C LEU A 144 -0.87 -24.01 -12.50
N GLY A 145 0.25 -23.33 -12.79
CA GLY A 145 0.53 -21.99 -12.26
C GLY A 145 -0.20 -20.85 -13.00
N GLU A 146 -0.72 -21.11 -14.20
CA GLU A 146 -1.27 -20.08 -15.08
C GLU A 146 -2.33 -19.21 -14.38
N ARG A 147 -3.39 -19.84 -13.88
CA ARG A 147 -4.54 -19.09 -13.35
C ARG A 147 -4.22 -18.32 -12.08
N PRO A 148 -3.62 -18.91 -11.03
CA PRO A 148 -3.25 -18.17 -9.82
C PRO A 148 -2.30 -17.01 -10.12
N ALA A 149 -1.28 -17.22 -10.94
CA ALA A 149 -0.31 -16.20 -11.30
C ALA A 149 -0.95 -15.04 -12.09
N LEU A 150 -1.80 -15.34 -13.09
CA LEU A 150 -2.51 -14.34 -13.87
C LEU A 150 -3.49 -13.52 -13.01
N ASN A 151 -4.21 -14.14 -12.07
CA ASN A 151 -5.13 -13.44 -11.18
C ASN A 151 -4.40 -12.40 -10.31
N CYS A 152 -3.25 -12.78 -9.75
CA CYS A 152 -2.42 -11.86 -8.97
C CYS A 152 -1.91 -10.69 -9.82
N LEU A 153 -1.35 -10.99 -10.99
CA LEU A 153 -0.78 -9.98 -11.88
C LEU A 153 -1.83 -9.01 -12.43
N ALA A 154 -2.99 -9.55 -12.86
CA ALA A 154 -4.10 -8.78 -13.41
C ALA A 154 -4.65 -7.77 -12.37
N ARG A 155 -4.84 -8.22 -11.13
CA ARG A 155 -5.35 -7.38 -10.04
C ARG A 155 -4.33 -6.32 -9.63
N ALA A 156 -3.07 -6.71 -9.41
CA ALA A 156 -2.01 -5.80 -9.03
C ALA A 156 -1.78 -4.71 -10.09
N SER A 157 -1.69 -5.11 -11.37
CA SER A 157 -1.51 -4.15 -12.48
C SER A 157 -2.69 -3.20 -12.63
N GLY A 158 -3.93 -3.67 -12.41
CA GLY A 158 -5.12 -2.81 -12.42
C GLY A 158 -5.06 -1.74 -11.34
N ILE A 159 -4.71 -2.10 -10.11
CA ILE A 159 -4.54 -1.16 -8.99
C ILE A 159 -3.41 -0.18 -9.27
N ALA A 160 -2.23 -0.66 -9.70
CA ALA A 160 -1.10 0.21 -10.00
C ALA A 160 -1.42 1.21 -11.13
N THR A 161 -2.15 0.77 -12.16
CA THR A 161 -2.61 1.64 -13.25
C THR A 161 -3.54 2.73 -12.72
N ARG A 162 -4.53 2.38 -11.89
CA ARG A 162 -5.42 3.35 -11.25
C ARG A 162 -4.65 4.33 -10.36
N CYS A 163 -3.70 3.84 -9.58
CA CYS A 163 -2.85 4.67 -8.72
C CYS A 163 -2.01 5.65 -9.53
N SER A 164 -1.39 5.19 -10.61
CA SER A 164 -0.61 6.04 -11.52
C SER A 164 -1.45 7.16 -12.13
N GLN A 165 -2.70 6.88 -12.52
CA GLN A 165 -3.64 7.89 -13.02
C GLN A 165 -3.97 8.95 -11.96
N LEU A 166 -4.30 8.53 -10.74
CA LEU A 166 -4.60 9.44 -9.62
C LEU A 166 -3.40 10.30 -9.26
N GLN A 167 -2.20 9.70 -9.23
CA GLN A 167 -0.96 10.42 -8.97
C GLN A 167 -0.64 11.45 -10.07
N SER A 168 -0.96 11.13 -11.33
CA SER A 168 -0.79 12.08 -12.44
C SER A 168 -1.71 13.30 -12.27
N ILE A 169 -2.98 13.08 -11.92
CA ILE A 169 -3.95 14.17 -11.65
C ILE A 169 -3.42 15.11 -10.56
N ALA A 170 -2.96 14.55 -9.43
CA ALA A 170 -2.45 15.34 -8.32
C ALA A 170 -1.17 16.11 -8.70
N ARG A 171 -0.28 15.49 -9.47
CA ARG A 171 0.97 16.11 -9.95
C ARG A 171 0.72 17.23 -10.96
N GLU A 172 -0.19 17.02 -11.91
CA GLU A 172 -0.55 18.02 -12.92
C GLU A 172 -1.18 19.26 -12.30
N ALA A 173 -1.92 19.08 -11.19
CA ALA A 173 -2.45 20.18 -10.39
C ALA A 173 -1.38 20.87 -9.52
N GLY A 174 -0.14 20.39 -9.47
CA GLY A 174 0.92 20.93 -8.62
C GLY A 174 0.67 20.74 -7.12
N TRP A 175 -0.21 19.79 -6.74
CA TRP A 175 -0.54 19.56 -5.35
C TRP A 175 0.61 18.87 -4.59
N HIS A 176 0.85 19.33 -3.36
CA HIS A 176 1.99 18.92 -2.53
C HIS A 176 1.75 17.63 -1.71
N GLY A 177 0.47 17.27 -1.51
CA GLY A 177 0.07 16.22 -0.58
C GLY A 177 0.20 14.80 -1.15
N HIS A 178 -0.35 13.85 -0.41
CA HIS A 178 -0.27 12.42 -0.72
C HIS A 178 -1.64 11.85 -1.10
N VAL A 179 -1.76 11.30 -2.30
CA VAL A 179 -2.84 10.35 -2.62
C VAL A 179 -2.59 9.06 -1.85
N ALA A 180 -3.60 8.53 -1.18
CA ALA A 180 -3.47 7.36 -0.32
C ALA A 180 -4.58 6.32 -0.56
N GLY A 181 -4.25 5.06 -0.28
CA GLY A 181 -5.22 3.98 -0.24
C GLY A 181 -5.92 3.86 1.11
N THR A 182 -6.72 2.82 1.26
CA THR A 182 -7.47 2.49 2.49
C THR A 182 -7.26 1.04 2.90
N ARG A 183 -7.90 0.60 4.00
CA ARG A 183 -8.01 -0.83 4.36
C ARG A 183 -9.22 -1.54 3.73
N LYS A 184 -9.93 -0.90 2.81
CA LYS A 184 -11.02 -1.51 2.02
C LYS A 184 -10.43 -2.42 0.94
N THR A 185 -9.80 -3.52 1.37
CA THR A 185 -9.06 -4.48 0.56
C THR A 185 -9.74 -5.84 0.56
N THR A 186 -9.45 -6.67 -0.45
CA THR A 186 -9.93 -8.05 -0.53
C THR A 186 -9.34 -8.88 0.62
N PRO A 187 -10.16 -9.61 1.42
CA PRO A 187 -9.66 -10.51 2.45
C PRO A 187 -8.62 -11.50 1.88
N GLY A 188 -7.52 -11.69 2.61
CA GLY A 188 -6.41 -12.55 2.18
C GLY A 188 -5.50 -11.96 1.10
N PHE A 189 -5.91 -10.89 0.39
CA PHE A 189 -5.17 -10.36 -0.75
C PHE A 189 -4.55 -8.97 -0.51
N ARG A 190 -4.66 -8.44 0.72
CA ARG A 190 -4.21 -7.09 1.09
C ARG A 190 -2.76 -6.80 0.72
N LEU A 191 -1.85 -7.77 0.92
CA LEU A 191 -0.43 -7.54 0.64
C LEU A 191 -0.19 -7.21 -0.84
N VAL A 192 -0.84 -7.95 -1.75
CA VAL A 192 -0.76 -7.71 -3.20
C VAL A 192 -1.35 -6.34 -3.55
N GLU A 193 -2.54 -6.01 -3.02
CA GLU A 193 -3.22 -4.74 -3.31
C GLU A 193 -2.43 -3.54 -2.77
N LYS A 194 -1.88 -3.64 -1.55
CA LYS A 194 -1.04 -2.58 -0.95
C LYS A 194 0.30 -2.42 -1.67
N TYR A 195 0.92 -3.52 -2.06
CA TYR A 195 2.13 -3.49 -2.87
C TYR A 195 1.89 -2.80 -4.23
N ALA A 196 0.77 -3.12 -4.88
CA ALA A 196 0.39 -2.48 -6.13
C ALA A 196 0.18 -0.97 -6.01
N MET A 197 -0.30 -0.48 -4.86
CA MET A 197 -0.39 0.96 -4.57
C MET A 197 0.99 1.62 -4.59
N LEU A 198 1.99 1.00 -3.95
CA LEU A 198 3.38 1.50 -3.98
C LEU A 198 3.93 1.54 -5.39
N VAL A 199 3.74 0.47 -6.16
CA VAL A 199 4.18 0.41 -7.57
C VAL A 199 3.53 1.51 -8.40
N GLY A 200 2.25 1.81 -8.15
CA GLY A 200 1.52 2.89 -8.82
C GLY A 200 1.84 4.29 -8.29
N GLY A 201 2.71 4.43 -7.28
CA GLY A 201 3.23 5.71 -6.78
C GLY A 201 2.33 6.43 -5.78
N VAL A 202 1.36 5.74 -5.14
CA VAL A 202 0.53 6.32 -4.07
C VAL A 202 0.87 5.71 -2.70
N SER A 203 0.52 6.42 -1.64
CA SER A 203 0.71 5.95 -0.27
C SER A 203 -0.21 4.75 0.02
N MET A 204 0.33 3.72 0.65
CA MET A 204 -0.47 2.58 1.12
C MET A 204 -1.42 2.96 2.26
N HIS A 205 -1.21 4.11 2.93
CA HIS A 205 -1.78 4.39 4.24
C HIS A 205 -1.37 3.30 5.26
N ARG A 206 -2.05 3.18 6.40
CA ARG A 206 -1.75 2.08 7.32
C ARG A 206 -2.01 0.71 6.69
N GLN A 207 -1.09 -0.22 6.91
CA GLN A 207 -1.17 -1.57 6.36
C GLN A 207 -2.31 -2.37 7.01
N ASP A 208 -2.38 -2.28 8.34
CA ASP A 208 -3.33 -2.98 9.19
C ASP A 208 -3.64 -2.14 10.45
N LEU A 209 -4.15 -2.73 11.51
CA LEU A 209 -4.49 -2.03 12.75
C LEU A 209 -3.26 -1.65 13.58
N SER A 210 -2.11 -2.30 13.38
CA SER A 210 -0.89 -2.06 14.15
C SER A 210 -0.03 -0.92 13.61
N GLY A 211 -0.19 -0.56 12.33
CA GLY A 211 0.67 0.43 11.68
C GLY A 211 0.43 1.87 12.14
N MET A 212 -0.77 2.19 12.57
CA MET A 212 -1.18 3.52 13.07
C MET A 212 -2.54 3.41 13.76
N VAL A 213 -2.76 4.18 14.81
CA VAL A 213 -4.08 4.29 15.44
C VAL A 213 -4.98 5.17 14.58
N MET A 214 -6.22 4.71 14.32
CA MET A 214 -7.27 5.51 13.71
C MET A 214 -8.52 5.36 14.55
N LEU A 215 -8.96 6.46 15.11
CA LEU A 215 -10.16 6.55 15.93
C LEU A 215 -11.33 7.01 15.08
N LYS A 216 -12.38 6.20 15.05
CA LYS A 216 -13.60 6.43 14.30
C LYS A 216 -14.76 6.64 15.25
N ASP A 217 -15.91 7.01 14.73
CA ASP A 217 -17.16 7.23 15.45
C ASP A 217 -17.41 6.18 16.57
N ASN A 218 -17.37 4.90 16.23
CA ASN A 218 -17.58 3.81 17.18
C ASN A 218 -16.53 3.75 18.30
N HIS A 219 -15.26 4.13 18.01
CA HIS A 219 -14.23 4.20 19.04
C HIS A 219 -14.50 5.38 19.98
N ILE A 220 -14.91 6.52 19.41
CA ILE A 220 -15.21 7.76 20.14
C ILE A 220 -16.41 7.54 21.05
N TRP A 221 -17.50 6.98 20.52
CA TRP A 221 -18.72 6.67 21.29
C TRP A 221 -18.45 5.70 22.44
N ALA A 222 -17.66 4.64 22.17
CA ALA A 222 -17.26 3.69 23.21
C ALA A 222 -16.35 4.29 24.29
N SER A 223 -15.56 5.33 23.94
CA SER A 223 -14.65 6.01 24.86
C SER A 223 -15.30 7.21 25.60
N GLY A 224 -16.46 7.67 25.13
CA GLY A 224 -17.23 8.77 25.70
C GLY A 224 -16.94 10.14 25.10
N SER A 225 -15.73 10.43 24.58
CA SER A 225 -15.38 11.67 23.84
C SER A 225 -14.13 11.48 22.98
N ILE A 226 -13.91 12.38 22.01
CA ILE A 226 -12.69 12.46 21.20
C ILE A 226 -11.46 12.63 22.10
N THR A 227 -11.52 13.57 23.03
CA THR A 227 -10.43 13.84 23.98
C THR A 227 -10.04 12.60 24.78
N GLN A 228 -11.02 11.86 25.30
CA GLN A 228 -10.75 10.64 26.06
C GLN A 228 -10.18 9.53 25.18
N ALA A 229 -10.72 9.35 23.96
CA ALA A 229 -10.25 8.36 23.01
C ALA A 229 -8.78 8.59 22.62
N VAL A 230 -8.40 9.85 22.29
CA VAL A 230 -7.03 10.24 21.94
C VAL A 230 -6.07 10.00 23.12
N ARG A 231 -6.45 10.40 24.34
CA ARG A 231 -5.64 10.18 25.55
C ARG A 231 -5.41 8.70 25.84
N ASN A 232 -6.46 7.90 25.72
CA ASN A 232 -6.38 6.45 25.90
C ASN A 232 -5.46 5.81 24.86
N ALA A 233 -5.61 6.19 23.59
CA ALA A 233 -4.74 5.72 22.50
C ALA A 233 -3.28 6.09 22.77
N ARG A 234 -3.00 7.36 23.13
CA ARG A 234 -1.64 7.85 23.40
C ARG A 234 -0.97 7.11 24.55
N SER A 235 -1.74 6.68 25.56
CA SER A 235 -1.21 5.95 26.73
C SER A 235 -0.66 4.57 26.37
N VAL A 236 -1.08 3.96 25.25
CA VAL A 236 -0.72 2.59 24.87
C VAL A 236 0.13 2.50 23.59
N CYS A 237 0.03 3.45 22.65
CA CYS A 237 0.73 3.35 21.37
C CYS A 237 2.14 3.95 21.38
N GLY A 238 2.57 4.58 22.48
CA GLY A 238 3.91 5.18 22.61
C GLY A 238 4.17 6.35 21.63
N PHE A 239 5.45 6.70 21.46
CA PHE A 239 5.88 7.83 20.63
C PHE A 239 5.98 7.50 19.13
N SER A 240 6.09 6.23 18.77
CA SER A 240 6.36 5.78 17.40
C SER A 240 5.11 5.68 16.52
N SER A 241 3.92 5.65 17.11
CA SER A 241 2.65 5.53 16.39
C SER A 241 1.95 6.87 16.29
N LYS A 242 1.50 7.23 15.09
CA LYS A 242 0.59 8.34 14.89
C LYS A 242 -0.83 7.99 15.32
N ILE A 243 -1.57 8.99 15.78
CA ILE A 243 -2.99 8.91 16.09
C ILE A 243 -3.76 9.78 15.10
N GLU A 244 -4.65 9.15 14.38
CA GLU A 244 -5.59 9.78 13.45
C GLU A 244 -7.00 9.70 14.02
N VAL A 245 -7.76 10.80 13.86
CA VAL A 245 -9.17 10.89 14.28
C VAL A 245 -10.03 11.24 13.08
N GLU A 246 -11.05 10.42 12.82
CA GLU A 246 -12.09 10.68 11.83
C GLU A 246 -13.11 11.66 12.43
N CYS A 247 -13.32 12.80 11.79
CA CYS A 247 -14.11 13.92 12.27
C CYS A 247 -15.18 14.30 11.25
N GLY A 248 -16.41 14.50 11.71
CA GLY A 248 -17.55 14.95 10.90
C GLY A 248 -17.73 16.46 10.90
N SER A 249 -16.95 17.22 11.68
CA SER A 249 -17.00 18.69 11.76
C SER A 249 -15.63 19.29 12.04
N ARG A 250 -15.48 20.60 11.77
CA ARG A 250 -14.27 21.34 12.13
C ARG A 250 -14.05 21.36 13.65
N GLU A 251 -15.12 21.49 14.41
CA GLU A 251 -15.11 21.52 15.89
C GLU A 251 -14.54 20.21 16.46
N GLU A 252 -14.97 19.08 15.93
CA GLU A 252 -14.39 17.76 16.26
C GLU A 252 -12.91 17.67 15.89
N GLY A 253 -12.52 18.25 14.74
CA GLY A 253 -11.13 18.35 14.31
C GLY A 253 -10.28 19.17 15.28
N SER A 254 -10.77 20.32 15.74
CA SER A 254 -10.11 21.15 16.76
C SER A 254 -9.99 20.43 18.10
N GLU A 255 -11.04 19.69 18.54
CA GLU A 255 -10.98 18.87 19.75
C GLU A 255 -9.92 17.78 19.62
N ALA A 256 -9.89 17.05 18.47
CA ALA A 256 -8.92 16.01 18.21
C ALA A 256 -7.48 16.53 18.24
N ALA A 257 -7.21 17.62 17.54
CA ALA A 257 -5.90 18.28 17.50
C ALA A 257 -5.46 18.77 18.90
N THR A 258 -6.36 19.42 19.64
CA THR A 258 -6.12 19.85 21.03
C THR A 258 -5.81 18.68 21.95
N ALA A 259 -6.46 17.53 21.76
CA ALA A 259 -6.24 16.33 22.54
C ALA A 259 -4.91 15.63 22.21
N GLY A 260 -4.22 16.01 21.11
CA GLY A 260 -2.93 15.47 20.69
C GLY A 260 -3.00 14.44 19.55
N ALA A 261 -4.02 14.52 18.69
CA ALA A 261 -4.05 13.79 17.43
C ALA A 261 -2.93 14.31 16.49
N ASP A 262 -2.30 13.39 15.75
CA ASP A 262 -1.27 13.72 14.76
C ASP A 262 -1.89 14.00 13.38
N ILE A 263 -3.05 13.41 13.11
CA ILE A 263 -3.80 13.53 11.85
C ILE A 263 -5.28 13.73 12.18
N VAL A 264 -5.89 14.69 11.51
CA VAL A 264 -7.35 14.93 11.53
C VAL A 264 -7.89 14.57 10.15
N MET A 265 -8.76 13.56 10.10
CA MET A 265 -9.46 13.16 8.88
C MET A 265 -10.83 13.85 8.85
N LEU A 266 -11.05 14.69 7.84
CA LEU A 266 -12.34 15.30 7.52
C LEU A 266 -13.11 14.33 6.60
N ASP A 267 -14.07 13.59 7.18
CA ASP A 267 -14.76 12.51 6.49
C ASP A 267 -16.07 12.98 5.86
N ASN A 268 -16.27 12.67 4.58
CA ASN A 268 -17.47 12.98 3.80
C ASN A 268 -17.78 14.50 3.63
N PHE A 269 -16.79 15.37 3.77
CA PHE A 269 -16.97 16.80 3.50
C PHE A 269 -17.13 17.07 2.00
N LYS A 270 -17.97 18.06 1.67
CA LYS A 270 -17.95 18.63 0.32
C LYS A 270 -16.70 19.48 0.10
N PRO A 271 -16.20 19.61 -1.15
CA PRO A 271 -14.93 20.32 -1.40
C PRO A 271 -14.84 21.71 -0.78
N GLN A 272 -15.87 22.54 -0.88
CA GLN A 272 -15.86 23.91 -0.33
C GLN A 272 -15.81 23.94 1.20
N GLU A 273 -16.57 23.04 1.85
CA GLU A 273 -16.57 22.89 3.31
C GLU A 273 -15.23 22.34 3.81
N LEU A 274 -14.67 21.37 3.07
CA LEU A 274 -13.35 20.80 3.33
C LEU A 274 -12.26 21.88 3.33
N HIS A 275 -12.22 22.70 2.26
CA HIS A 275 -11.17 23.70 2.11
C HIS A 275 -11.23 24.74 3.23
N ALA A 276 -12.42 25.21 3.60
CA ALA A 276 -12.60 26.17 4.68
C ALA A 276 -12.20 25.57 6.04
N ALA A 277 -12.63 24.34 6.35
CA ALA A 277 -12.30 23.67 7.59
C ALA A 277 -10.79 23.37 7.68
N ALA A 278 -10.18 22.86 6.60
CA ALA A 278 -8.75 22.56 6.55
C ALA A 278 -7.89 23.81 6.74
N GLN A 279 -8.25 24.94 6.13
CA GLN A 279 -7.55 26.22 6.31
C GLN A 279 -7.55 26.63 7.78
N LEU A 280 -8.72 26.70 8.41
CA LEU A 280 -8.85 27.11 9.81
C LEU A 280 -8.10 26.17 10.77
N LEU A 281 -8.17 24.85 10.53
CA LEU A 281 -7.42 23.86 11.31
C LEU A 281 -5.91 24.04 11.16
N LYS A 282 -5.41 24.33 9.95
CA LYS A 282 -3.98 24.59 9.73
C LYS A 282 -3.50 25.91 10.35
N GLU A 283 -4.35 26.94 10.39
CA GLU A 283 -4.04 28.20 11.08
C GLU A 283 -3.92 28.00 12.59
N GLU A 284 -4.80 27.18 13.18
CA GLU A 284 -4.81 26.88 14.61
C GLU A 284 -3.77 25.81 15.01
N PHE A 285 -3.58 24.78 14.18
CA PHE A 285 -2.69 23.62 14.42
C PHE A 285 -1.78 23.35 13.23
N PRO A 286 -0.73 24.14 12.98
CA PRO A 286 0.10 24.04 11.76
C PRO A 286 0.80 22.70 11.57
N SER A 287 1.09 21.96 12.65
CA SER A 287 1.79 20.66 12.63
C SER A 287 0.89 19.45 12.42
N VAL A 288 -0.43 19.61 12.57
CA VAL A 288 -1.38 18.51 12.38
C VAL A 288 -1.59 18.28 10.89
N LEU A 289 -1.54 17.01 10.47
CA LEU A 289 -1.87 16.64 9.09
C LEU A 289 -3.37 16.61 8.90
N ILE A 290 -3.85 17.18 7.79
CA ILE A 290 -5.26 17.12 7.41
C ILE A 290 -5.46 16.11 6.31
N GLU A 291 -6.30 15.11 6.56
CA GLU A 291 -6.72 14.11 5.59
C GLU A 291 -8.15 14.38 5.14
N ALA A 292 -8.40 14.29 3.84
CA ALA A 292 -9.73 14.25 3.26
C ALA A 292 -10.07 12.80 2.86
N SER A 293 -11.25 12.34 3.25
CA SER A 293 -11.76 11.01 2.94
C SER A 293 -13.27 11.02 2.67
N GLY A 294 -13.78 9.95 2.07
CA GLY A 294 -15.20 9.76 1.83
C GLY A 294 -15.64 10.12 0.41
N GLY A 295 -16.07 9.13 -0.37
CA GLY A 295 -16.70 9.31 -1.68
C GLY A 295 -15.85 9.93 -2.80
N VAL A 296 -14.55 10.15 -2.58
CA VAL A 296 -13.65 10.73 -3.60
C VAL A 296 -13.42 9.74 -4.74
N THR A 297 -13.61 10.22 -5.97
CA THR A 297 -13.41 9.47 -7.22
C THR A 297 -12.30 10.12 -8.06
N PRO A 298 -11.79 9.45 -9.11
CA PRO A 298 -10.82 10.08 -10.02
C PRO A 298 -11.34 11.39 -10.62
N ASP A 299 -12.64 11.45 -10.98
CA ASP A 299 -13.26 12.62 -11.60
C ASP A 299 -13.43 13.78 -10.60
N SER A 300 -13.69 13.47 -9.33
CA SER A 300 -13.89 14.48 -8.30
C SER A 300 -12.57 14.88 -7.59
N LEU A 301 -11.51 14.08 -7.69
CA LEU A 301 -10.23 14.32 -7.02
C LEU A 301 -9.70 15.76 -7.17
N PRO A 302 -9.73 16.39 -8.38
CA PRO A 302 -9.23 17.76 -8.54
C PRO A 302 -9.92 18.79 -7.64
N GLN A 303 -11.18 18.54 -7.26
CA GLN A 303 -11.97 19.47 -6.42
C GLN A 303 -11.56 19.38 -4.93
N TYR A 304 -10.89 18.32 -4.51
CA TYR A 304 -10.44 18.11 -3.13
C TYR A 304 -9.00 18.59 -2.90
N LEU A 305 -8.25 18.89 -3.97
CA LEU A 305 -6.87 19.35 -3.87
C LEU A 305 -6.84 20.77 -3.27
N SER A 306 -6.11 20.96 -2.18
CA SER A 306 -5.99 22.23 -1.45
C SER A 306 -4.60 22.37 -0.85
N PRO A 307 -4.06 23.60 -0.71
CA PRO A 307 -2.80 23.83 -0.01
C PRO A 307 -2.87 23.53 1.50
N HIS A 308 -4.06 23.32 2.05
CA HIS A 308 -4.28 23.02 3.46
C HIS A 308 -4.64 21.53 3.72
N VAL A 309 -4.75 20.72 2.67
CA VAL A 309 -4.99 19.28 2.76
C VAL A 309 -3.70 18.55 2.44
N ASP A 310 -3.25 17.67 3.33
CA ASP A 310 -1.98 16.95 3.21
C ASP A 310 -2.17 15.54 2.61
N ILE A 311 -3.34 14.93 2.83
CA ILE A 311 -3.63 13.55 2.41
C ILE A 311 -5.05 13.48 1.83
N ILE A 312 -5.21 12.74 0.72
CA ILE A 312 -6.53 12.36 0.22
C ILE A 312 -6.56 10.85 0.07
N SER A 313 -7.41 10.17 0.85
CA SER A 313 -7.54 8.73 0.80
C SER A 313 -8.78 8.29 0.00
N LEU A 314 -8.58 7.30 -0.90
CA LEU A 314 -9.61 6.85 -1.83
C LEU A 314 -9.84 5.34 -1.71
N GLY A 315 -11.09 4.95 -1.46
CA GLY A 315 -11.52 3.55 -1.49
C GLY A 315 -11.56 2.96 -2.90
N CYS A 316 -11.81 3.80 -3.92
CA CYS A 316 -11.90 3.37 -5.33
C CYS A 316 -10.59 2.85 -5.93
N ILE A 317 -9.47 2.99 -5.23
CA ILE A 317 -8.19 2.37 -5.60
C ILE A 317 -8.30 0.84 -5.61
N THR A 318 -9.02 0.27 -4.65
CA THR A 318 -9.22 -1.18 -4.55
C THR A 318 -10.66 -1.61 -4.84
N GLN A 319 -11.64 -0.74 -4.58
CA GLN A 319 -13.04 -1.04 -4.82
C GLN A 319 -13.44 -0.61 -6.24
N GLY A 320 -13.91 -1.56 -7.06
CA GLY A 320 -14.31 -1.28 -8.44
C GLY A 320 -13.17 -0.95 -9.41
N CYS A 321 -11.91 -1.23 -9.02
CA CYS A 321 -10.76 -1.06 -9.91
C CYS A 321 -10.79 -2.14 -11.01
N PRO A 322 -10.71 -1.76 -12.30
CA PRO A 322 -10.57 -2.73 -13.40
C PRO A 322 -9.31 -3.55 -13.27
N VAL A 323 -9.35 -4.80 -13.72
CA VAL A 323 -8.17 -5.65 -13.87
C VAL A 323 -7.53 -5.43 -15.23
N VAL A 324 -6.21 -5.69 -15.34
CA VAL A 324 -5.49 -5.71 -16.62
C VAL A 324 -5.63 -7.09 -17.25
N ASP A 325 -5.95 -7.16 -18.55
CA ASP A 325 -6.08 -8.43 -19.26
C ASP A 325 -4.72 -8.99 -19.64
N PHE A 326 -4.36 -10.11 -19.00
CA PHE A 326 -3.18 -10.90 -19.31
C PHE A 326 -3.57 -12.30 -19.80
N SER A 327 -2.73 -12.88 -20.66
CA SER A 327 -2.84 -14.28 -21.03
C SER A 327 -1.46 -14.93 -21.12
N LEU A 328 -1.39 -16.21 -20.73
CA LEU A 328 -0.19 -17.04 -20.91
C LEU A 328 -0.43 -17.99 -22.09
N LYS A 329 0.47 -18.00 -23.06
CA LYS A 329 0.32 -18.80 -24.30
C LYS A 329 1.51 -19.70 -24.51
N VAL A 330 1.32 -21.00 -24.32
CA VAL A 330 2.32 -22.02 -24.67
C VAL A 330 2.61 -21.94 -26.15
N GLN A 331 3.89 -21.91 -26.49
CA GLN A 331 4.34 -21.86 -27.89
C GLN A 331 4.13 -23.21 -28.56
N LYS A 332 3.53 -23.18 -29.74
CA LYS A 332 3.38 -24.41 -30.54
C LYS A 332 4.77 -24.95 -30.87
N PRO A 333 4.99 -26.29 -30.78
CA PRO A 333 6.21 -26.89 -31.27
C PRO A 333 6.43 -26.45 -32.72
N VAL A 334 7.66 -26.05 -33.05
CA VAL A 334 8.02 -25.82 -34.45
C VAL A 334 7.86 -27.16 -35.14
N ALA A 335 6.93 -27.26 -36.11
CA ALA A 335 6.76 -28.48 -36.89
C ALA A 335 8.07 -28.73 -37.63
N PHE A 336 8.84 -29.75 -37.19
CA PHE A 336 9.95 -30.22 -38.01
C PHE A 336 9.33 -30.79 -39.28
N PRO A 337 9.82 -30.43 -40.47
CA PRO A 337 9.36 -31.09 -41.68
C PRO A 337 9.63 -32.59 -41.52
N ILE A 338 8.56 -33.40 -41.62
CA ILE A 338 8.69 -34.86 -41.66
C ILE A 338 9.46 -35.17 -42.91
N ILE A 339 10.75 -35.44 -42.79
CA ILE A 339 11.54 -36.01 -43.89
C ILE A 339 11.10 -37.45 -44.01
N PHE A 340 10.18 -37.75 -44.94
CA PHE A 340 9.89 -39.09 -45.32
C PHE A 340 11.18 -39.63 -46.01
N GLN A 341 11.94 -40.43 -45.27
CA GLN A 341 12.93 -41.32 -45.89
C GLN A 341 12.13 -42.42 -46.59
N SER A 342 11.99 -42.28 -47.91
CA SER A 342 11.57 -43.35 -48.78
C SER A 342 12.62 -44.47 -48.73
N GLN A 343 12.23 -45.64 -48.20
CA GLN A 343 12.93 -46.88 -48.32
C GLN A 343 12.69 -47.49 -49.73
#